data_78b609264db36a92fc83ca99242b2d0f
#
_entry.id   78b609264db36a92fc83ca99242b2d0f
#
_cell.length_a   1.000
_cell.length_b   1.000
_cell.length_c   1.000
_cell.angle_alpha   90.00
_cell.angle_beta   90.00
_cell.angle_gamma   90.00
#
_symmetry.space_group_name_H-M   'P 1'
#
loop_
_entity.id
_entity.type
_entity.pdbx_description
1 polymer ?
#
loop_
_entity_poly.entity_id
_entity_poly.type
_entity_poly.pdbx_seq_one_letter_code
_entity_poly.pdbx_strand_id
1 'polypeptide(L)'
;TCASCGSENPHGHQIKSYWDGDAATMRWTPRPHHTAGPGMLYGGVIASLFDCHLAMAVVARAYEIEEREIGAEPRIHFVTANLNVDYLKPTPIEGPVDVTARVDLIEGRKARVSGSLSVDGVECARARALYIRVSGV
;
A
#
# COMPACT_ATOMS: atom_id res chain seq x y z
N THR A 1 5.64 2.71 -13.72
CA THR A 1 7.10 2.45 -13.64
C THR A 1 7.61 2.24 -12.20
N CYS A 2 6.74 2.27 -11.18
CA CYS A 2 7.15 2.01 -9.79
C CYS A 2 7.75 0.60 -9.65
N ALA A 3 8.83 0.49 -8.88
CA ALA A 3 9.50 -0.80 -8.64
C ALA A 3 8.59 -1.82 -7.93
N SER A 4 7.64 -1.36 -7.12
CA SER A 4 6.72 -2.23 -6.39
C SER A 4 5.37 -2.39 -7.10
N CYS A 5 4.68 -1.29 -7.39
CA CYS A 5 3.29 -1.34 -7.88
C CYS A 5 3.11 -1.08 -9.38
N GLY A 6 4.19 -0.82 -10.12
CA GLY A 6 4.10 -0.57 -11.56
C GLY A 6 3.57 -1.77 -12.32
N SER A 7 2.42 -1.63 -12.99
CA SER A 7 1.78 -2.74 -13.72
C SER A 7 2.60 -3.24 -14.90
N GLU A 8 3.45 -2.38 -15.45
CA GLU A 8 4.31 -2.69 -16.59
C GLU A 8 5.70 -3.20 -16.20
N ASN A 9 5.99 -3.24 -14.89
CA ASN A 9 7.28 -3.71 -14.42
C ASN A 9 7.20 -5.21 -14.06
N PRO A 10 7.74 -6.11 -14.91
CA PRO A 10 7.66 -7.55 -14.64
C PRO A 10 8.51 -7.99 -13.44
N HIS A 11 9.44 -7.15 -12.99
CA HIS A 11 10.28 -7.43 -11.83
C HIS A 11 9.69 -6.89 -10.52
N GLY A 12 8.64 -6.09 -10.61
CA GLY A 12 7.96 -5.53 -9.45
C GLY A 12 6.87 -6.44 -8.90
N HIS A 13 6.23 -6.00 -7.83
CA HIS A 13 5.12 -6.75 -7.22
C HIS A 13 3.83 -6.63 -8.01
N GLN A 14 3.71 -5.63 -8.87
CA GLN A 14 2.53 -5.38 -9.72
C GLN A 14 1.24 -5.31 -8.89
N ILE A 15 1.28 -4.51 -7.83
CA ILE A 15 0.17 -4.37 -6.88
C ILE A 15 -1.02 -3.69 -7.58
N LYS A 16 -2.21 -4.23 -7.35
CA LYS A 16 -3.47 -3.64 -7.81
C LYS A 16 -4.30 -3.24 -6.61
N SER A 17 -4.50 -1.93 -6.45
CA SER A 17 -5.27 -1.36 -5.36
C SER A 17 -6.62 -0.89 -5.86
N TYR A 18 -7.67 -1.16 -5.08
CA TYR A 18 -9.05 -0.79 -5.41
C TYR A 18 -9.60 0.11 -4.30
N TRP A 19 -10.11 1.28 -4.68
CA TRP A 19 -10.70 2.26 -3.77
C TRP A 19 -12.22 2.22 -3.86
N ASP A 20 -12.91 2.13 -2.70
CA ASP A 20 -14.37 2.09 -2.64
C ASP A 20 -15.01 3.35 -2.04
N GLY A 21 -14.23 4.41 -1.80
CA GLY A 21 -14.69 5.64 -1.14
C GLY A 21 -14.46 5.66 0.37
N ASP A 22 -14.17 4.51 0.99
CA ASP A 22 -13.91 4.36 2.42
C ASP A 22 -12.55 3.72 2.69
N ALA A 23 -12.21 2.70 1.90
CA ALA A 23 -10.97 1.95 2.07
C ALA A 23 -10.38 1.57 0.72
N ALA A 24 -9.07 1.35 0.69
CA ALA A 24 -8.40 0.71 -0.42
C ALA A 24 -8.12 -0.75 -0.04
N THR A 25 -8.43 -1.66 -0.96
CA THR A 25 -8.20 -3.09 -0.78
C THR A 25 -7.30 -3.62 -1.88
N MET A 26 -6.49 -4.61 -1.53
CA MET A 26 -5.73 -5.38 -2.49
C MET A 26 -5.60 -6.82 -2.03
N ARG A 27 -5.50 -7.73 -3.01
CA ARG A 27 -5.12 -9.11 -2.79
C ARG A 27 -3.91 -9.39 -3.67
N TRP A 28 -2.87 -9.95 -3.08
CA TRP A 28 -1.61 -10.18 -3.77
C TRP A 28 -1.05 -11.55 -3.39
N THR A 29 -0.54 -12.28 -4.38
CA THR A 29 0.01 -13.61 -4.14
C THR A 29 1.54 -13.56 -4.21
N PRO A 30 2.25 -13.95 -3.13
CA PRO A 30 3.70 -14.02 -3.14
C PRO A 30 4.23 -15.03 -4.16
N ARG A 31 5.42 -14.73 -4.69
CA ARG A 31 6.18 -15.67 -5.51
C ARG A 31 7.21 -16.37 -4.62
N PRO A 32 7.74 -17.55 -5.05
CA PRO A 32 8.68 -18.32 -4.22
C PRO A 32 9.92 -17.55 -3.74
N HIS A 33 10.41 -16.58 -4.54
CA HIS A 33 11.60 -15.81 -4.19
C HIS A 33 11.34 -14.70 -3.13
N HIS A 34 10.09 -14.50 -2.73
CA HIS A 34 9.74 -13.52 -1.69
C HIS A 34 9.91 -14.08 -0.27
N THR A 35 10.57 -15.20 -0.12
CA THR A 35 10.76 -15.87 1.18
C THR A 35 11.89 -15.26 2.00
N ALA A 36 11.68 -15.16 3.32
CA ALA A 36 12.72 -14.82 4.29
C ALA A 36 13.29 -16.07 4.98
N GLY A 37 12.61 -17.18 4.87
CA GLY A 37 12.95 -18.46 5.49
C GLY A 37 11.87 -19.47 5.16
N PRO A 38 11.94 -20.70 5.68
CA PRO A 38 10.99 -21.73 5.30
C PRO A 38 9.54 -21.30 5.53
N GLY A 39 8.78 -21.17 4.45
CA GLY A 39 7.35 -20.90 4.50
C GLY A 39 6.93 -19.49 4.91
N MET A 40 7.85 -18.55 5.04
CA MET A 40 7.55 -17.19 5.51
C MET A 40 7.81 -16.13 4.46
N LEU A 41 6.89 -15.18 4.36
CA LEU A 41 7.03 -14.00 3.50
C LEU A 41 8.06 -13.04 4.12
N TYR A 42 8.94 -12.50 3.26
CA TYR A 42 9.99 -11.57 3.67
C TYR A 42 9.39 -10.25 4.18
N GLY A 43 9.88 -9.79 5.35
CA GLY A 43 9.37 -8.57 5.98
C GLY A 43 9.55 -7.31 5.14
N GLY A 44 10.61 -7.23 4.36
CA GLY A 44 10.82 -6.13 3.42
C GLY A 44 9.78 -6.09 2.30
N VAL A 45 9.31 -7.25 1.85
CA VAL A 45 8.21 -7.32 0.87
C VAL A 45 6.92 -6.78 1.52
N ILE A 46 6.63 -7.19 2.74
CA ILE A 46 5.46 -6.70 3.50
C ILE A 46 5.50 -5.17 3.60
N ALA A 47 6.64 -4.60 3.98
CA ALA A 47 6.82 -3.15 4.05
C ALA A 47 6.60 -2.49 2.69
N SER A 48 7.09 -3.09 1.61
CA SER A 48 6.94 -2.64 0.24
C SER A 48 5.46 -2.64 -0.20
N LEU A 49 4.71 -3.69 0.15
CA LEU A 49 3.27 -3.77 -0.11
C LEU A 49 2.53 -2.63 0.60
N PHE A 50 2.82 -2.41 1.88
CA PHE A 50 2.23 -1.32 2.63
C PHE A 50 2.57 0.04 2.03
N ASP A 51 3.84 0.29 1.74
CA ASP A 51 4.27 1.59 1.24
C ASP A 51 3.48 2.00 -0.01
N CYS A 52 3.40 1.14 -1.00
CA CYS A 52 2.68 1.43 -2.23
C CYS A 52 1.16 1.47 -2.03
N HIS A 53 0.60 0.52 -1.32
CA HIS A 53 -0.85 0.42 -1.16
C HIS A 53 -1.42 1.58 -0.33
N LEU A 54 -0.75 1.95 0.77
CA LEU A 54 -1.13 3.09 1.58
C LEU A 54 -1.03 4.40 0.79
N ALA A 55 0.01 4.56 -0.02
CA ALA A 55 0.16 5.71 -0.90
C ALA A 55 -0.99 5.81 -1.90
N MET A 56 -1.40 4.68 -2.49
CA MET A 56 -2.52 4.66 -3.43
C MET A 56 -3.84 5.05 -2.78
N ALA A 57 -4.07 4.64 -1.54
CA ALA A 57 -5.26 5.05 -0.79
C ALA A 57 -5.29 6.56 -0.57
N VAL A 58 -4.15 7.15 -0.20
CA VAL A 58 -4.02 8.60 0.01
C VAL A 58 -4.27 9.35 -1.29
N VAL A 59 -3.69 8.91 -2.40
CA VAL A 59 -3.89 9.53 -3.72
C VAL A 59 -5.36 9.48 -4.12
N ALA A 60 -6.00 8.32 -4.00
CA ALA A 60 -7.41 8.16 -4.33
C ALA A 60 -8.30 9.08 -3.50
N ARG A 61 -8.06 9.15 -2.20
CA ARG A 61 -8.80 10.04 -1.31
C ARG A 61 -8.60 11.52 -1.66
N ALA A 62 -7.38 11.92 -2.01
CA ALA A 62 -7.08 13.29 -2.41
C ALA A 62 -7.85 13.70 -3.68
N TYR A 63 -7.89 12.82 -4.68
CA TYR A 63 -8.71 13.05 -5.88
C TYR A 63 -10.19 13.19 -5.54
N GLU A 64 -10.69 12.34 -4.65
CA GLU A 64 -12.10 12.37 -4.22
C GLU A 64 -12.44 13.69 -3.52
N ILE A 65 -11.58 14.16 -2.61
CA ILE A 65 -11.76 15.45 -1.92
C ILE A 65 -11.81 16.61 -2.91
N GLU A 66 -10.98 16.56 -3.97
CA GLU A 66 -10.95 17.58 -5.02
C GLU A 66 -12.00 17.40 -6.10
N GLU A 67 -12.86 16.40 -5.98
CA GLU A 67 -13.90 16.07 -6.95
C GLU A 67 -13.33 15.87 -8.36
N ARG A 68 -12.20 15.16 -8.46
CA ARG A 68 -11.49 14.87 -9.71
C ARG A 68 -11.41 13.36 -9.92
N GLU A 69 -11.40 12.93 -11.18
CA GLU A 69 -11.17 11.53 -11.52
C GLU A 69 -9.73 11.11 -11.18
N ILE A 70 -9.58 9.92 -10.62
CA ILE A 70 -8.26 9.37 -10.29
C ILE A 70 -7.40 9.31 -11.57
N GLY A 71 -6.21 9.90 -11.49
CA GLY A 71 -5.29 9.98 -12.61
C GLY A 71 -5.45 11.21 -13.50
N ALA A 72 -6.45 12.07 -13.25
CA ALA A 72 -6.62 13.32 -14.00
C ALA A 72 -5.43 14.26 -13.80
N GLU A 73 -5.09 14.98 -14.88
CA GLU A 73 -4.02 15.98 -14.84
C GLU A 73 -4.51 17.31 -14.23
N PRO A 74 -3.67 18.05 -13.50
CA PRO A 74 -2.33 17.65 -13.05
C PRO A 74 -2.40 16.53 -12.01
N ARG A 75 -1.50 15.56 -12.12
CA ARG A 75 -1.52 14.38 -11.24
C ARG A 75 -1.19 14.75 -9.80
N ILE A 76 -1.85 14.07 -8.88
CA ILE A 76 -1.57 14.20 -7.46
C ILE A 76 -0.49 13.20 -7.08
N HIS A 77 0.59 13.70 -6.47
CA HIS A 77 1.71 12.89 -6.02
C HIS A 77 1.95 13.08 -4.53
N PHE A 78 2.24 11.98 -3.86
CA PHE A 78 2.68 11.96 -2.48
C PHE A 78 3.98 11.18 -2.38
N VAL A 79 4.83 11.58 -1.45
CA VAL A 79 6.05 10.86 -1.10
C VAL A 79 5.97 10.37 0.33
N THR A 80 6.57 9.22 0.60
CA THR A 80 6.61 8.63 1.93
C THR A 80 7.52 9.45 2.83
N ALA A 81 6.99 9.96 3.93
CA ALA A 81 7.77 10.65 4.95
C ALA A 81 8.08 9.76 6.15
N ASN A 82 7.17 8.85 6.49
CA ASN A 82 7.34 7.90 7.56
C ASN A 82 6.50 6.66 7.30
N LEU A 83 7.05 5.50 7.59
CA LEU A 83 6.35 4.23 7.52
C LEU A 83 6.71 3.41 8.75
N ASN A 84 5.71 3.04 9.54
CA ASN A 84 5.86 2.16 10.69
C ASN A 84 5.12 0.86 10.42
N VAL A 85 5.82 -0.26 10.53
CA VAL A 85 5.24 -1.58 10.36
C VAL A 85 5.42 -2.39 11.63
N ASP A 86 4.33 -2.93 12.15
CA ASP A 86 4.33 -3.87 13.26
C ASP A 86 4.09 -5.27 12.71
N TYR A 87 5.05 -6.14 12.89
CA TYR A 87 4.97 -7.55 12.48
C TYR A 87 4.41 -8.35 13.66
N LEU A 88 3.12 -8.68 13.60
CA LEU A 88 2.41 -9.31 14.72
C LEU A 88 2.60 -10.82 14.75
N LYS A 89 2.67 -11.44 13.57
CA LYS A 89 2.82 -12.88 13.36
C LYS A 89 3.61 -13.13 12.08
N PRO A 90 4.34 -14.25 11.98
CA PRO A 90 4.90 -14.66 10.70
C PRO A 90 3.81 -14.75 9.63
N THR A 91 4.07 -14.16 8.46
CA THR A 91 3.14 -14.20 7.33
C THR A 91 3.48 -15.40 6.46
N PRO A 92 2.55 -16.34 6.25
CA PRO A 92 2.80 -17.48 5.35
C PRO A 92 3.07 -16.99 3.92
N ILE A 93 4.01 -17.64 3.22
CA ILE A 93 4.28 -17.34 1.82
C ILE A 93 3.29 -18.04 0.87
N GLU A 94 2.65 -19.09 1.33
CA GLU A 94 1.66 -19.80 0.55
C GLU A 94 0.30 -19.12 0.62
N GLY A 95 -0.30 -18.94 -0.54
CA GLY A 95 -1.60 -18.30 -0.67
C GLY A 95 -1.54 -16.77 -0.69
N PRO A 96 -2.67 -16.12 -0.97
CA PRO A 96 -2.73 -14.68 -1.11
C PRO A 96 -2.67 -13.97 0.24
N VAL A 97 -2.15 -12.74 0.22
CA VAL A 97 -2.28 -11.79 1.33
C VAL A 97 -3.30 -10.73 0.96
N ASP A 98 -4.07 -10.28 1.93
CA ASP A 98 -5.04 -9.22 1.79
C ASP A 98 -4.57 -8.00 2.57
N VAL A 99 -4.55 -6.83 1.93
CA VAL A 99 -4.18 -5.58 2.59
C VAL A 99 -5.32 -4.58 2.45
N THR A 100 -5.71 -3.99 3.57
CA THR A 100 -6.72 -2.95 3.63
C THR A 100 -6.07 -1.68 4.16
N ALA A 101 -6.32 -0.57 3.50
CA ALA A 101 -5.82 0.74 3.89
C ALA A 101 -6.97 1.72 4.11
N ARG A 102 -6.87 2.53 5.18
CA ARG A 102 -7.83 3.60 5.47
C ARG A 102 -7.08 4.90 5.69
N VAL A 103 -7.55 5.95 5.05
CA VAL A 103 -6.99 7.29 5.24
C VAL A 103 -7.58 7.87 6.52
N ASP A 104 -6.71 8.16 7.50
CA ASP A 104 -7.12 8.68 8.80
C ASP A 104 -7.31 10.19 8.76
N LEU A 105 -6.44 10.91 8.04
CA LEU A 105 -6.46 12.37 7.99
C LEU A 105 -5.70 12.87 6.77
N ILE A 106 -6.27 13.84 6.07
CA ILE A 106 -5.54 14.68 5.11
C ILE A 106 -5.69 16.11 5.60
N GLU A 107 -4.57 16.75 5.89
CA GLU A 107 -4.51 18.13 6.38
C GLU A 107 -3.38 18.87 5.67
N GLY A 108 -3.74 19.84 4.82
CA GLY A 108 -2.78 20.53 3.99
C GLY A 108 -2.06 19.52 3.06
N ARG A 109 -0.73 19.49 3.17
CA ARG A 109 0.11 18.58 2.38
C ARG A 109 0.34 17.21 3.06
N LYS A 110 -0.12 17.04 4.30
CA LYS A 110 0.13 15.84 5.09
C LYS A 110 -1.05 14.88 5.02
N ALA A 111 -0.76 13.60 4.85
CA ALA A 111 -1.75 12.55 4.89
C ALA A 111 -1.29 11.43 5.82
N ARG A 112 -2.17 11.04 6.75
CA ARG A 112 -1.96 9.90 7.65
C ARG A 112 -2.87 8.78 7.24
N VAL A 113 -2.32 7.58 7.21
CA VAL A 113 -3.02 6.40 6.70
C VAL A 113 -2.60 5.17 7.52
N SER A 114 -3.55 4.27 7.73
CA SER A 114 -3.36 3.01 8.45
C SER A 114 -3.66 1.84 7.53
N GLY A 115 -2.97 0.73 7.74
CA GLY A 115 -3.19 -0.48 6.97
C GLY A 115 -3.08 -1.74 7.82
N SER A 116 -3.71 -2.80 7.33
CA SER A 116 -3.68 -4.13 7.93
C SER A 116 -3.45 -5.18 6.84
N LEU A 117 -2.53 -6.10 7.09
CA LEU A 117 -2.25 -7.24 6.22
C LEU A 117 -2.70 -8.51 6.91
N SER A 118 -3.52 -9.29 6.22
CA SER A 118 -4.10 -10.53 6.74
C SER A 118 -3.90 -11.68 5.76
N VAL A 119 -3.83 -12.89 6.30
CA VAL A 119 -3.84 -14.13 5.55
C VAL A 119 -4.96 -15.00 6.13
N ASP A 120 -5.90 -15.43 5.27
CA ASP A 120 -7.07 -16.21 5.69
C ASP A 120 -7.81 -15.58 6.88
N GLY A 121 -7.95 -14.24 6.87
CA GLY A 121 -8.64 -13.49 7.93
C GLY A 121 -7.83 -13.25 9.20
N VAL A 122 -6.60 -13.73 9.29
CA VAL A 122 -5.72 -13.53 10.45
C VAL A 122 -4.78 -12.37 10.18
N GLU A 123 -4.86 -11.31 11.00
CA GLU A 123 -3.94 -10.18 10.88
C GLU A 123 -2.52 -10.58 11.24
N CYS A 124 -1.59 -10.42 10.29
CA CYS A 124 -0.17 -10.75 10.47
C CYS A 124 0.70 -9.51 10.63
N ALA A 125 0.29 -8.38 10.07
CA ALA A 125 1.02 -7.12 10.18
C ALA A 125 0.08 -5.94 10.09
N ARG A 126 0.49 -4.81 10.66
CA ARG A 126 -0.22 -3.54 10.51
C ARG A 126 0.77 -2.42 10.31
N ALA A 127 0.32 -1.35 9.68
CA ALA A 127 1.18 -0.22 9.37
C ALA A 127 0.46 1.10 9.62
N ARG A 128 1.27 2.13 9.90
CA ARG A 128 0.85 3.52 9.90
C ARG A 128 1.89 4.31 9.12
N ALA A 129 1.43 5.23 8.30
CA ALA A 129 2.34 6.02 7.48
C ALA A 129 1.94 7.48 7.43
N LEU A 130 2.93 8.32 7.16
CA LEU A 130 2.77 9.73 6.84
C LEU A 130 3.29 9.95 5.43
N TYR A 131 2.44 10.52 4.59
CA TYR A 131 2.80 10.93 3.23
C TYR A 131 2.71 12.44 3.11
N ILE A 132 3.57 13.00 2.27
CA ILE A 132 3.60 14.45 2.02
C ILE A 132 3.31 14.67 0.54
N ARG A 133 2.34 15.54 0.27
CA ARG A 133 2.03 15.93 -1.10
C ARG A 133 3.16 16.77 -1.69
N VAL A 134 3.56 16.44 -2.89
CA VAL A 134 4.61 17.14 -3.63
C VAL A 134 4.06 17.61 -4.98
N SER A 135 4.65 18.69 -5.50
CA SER A 135 4.29 19.24 -6.80
C SER A 135 5.52 19.32 -7.71
N GLY A 136 5.29 19.30 -9.02
CA GLY A 136 6.37 19.42 -10.00
C GLY A 136 7.18 18.13 -10.22
N VAL A 137 6.59 17.00 -9.92
CA VAL A 137 7.25 15.70 -10.08
C VAL A 137 6.72 15.01 -11.33
#